data_298b24794c8d032f1b70354a2cf5e5de
#
_entry.id   298b24794c8d032f1b70354a2cf5e5de
#
_cell.length_a   1.000
_cell.length_b   1.000
_cell.length_c   1.000
_cell.angle_alpha   90.00
_cell.angle_beta   90.00
_cell.angle_gamma   90.00
#
_symmetry.space_group_name_H-M   'P 1'
#
loop_
_entity.id
_entity.type
_entity.pdbx_description
1 polymer ?
#
loop_
_entity_poly.entity_id
_entity_poly.type
_entity_poly.pdbx_seq_one_letter_code
_entity_poly.pdbx_strand_id
1 'polypeptide(L)'
;MTAQRKALLIVDHGSRNAEANAATAAFAARVASERTDRRVTHAHMELSQPDVATTIDLLVADGVDEIHVHLHFLGRGYHVRETIPELMDAARDRHPTLQITISDPIGEHPGLVDLVLESLPRASD
;
A
#
# COMPACT_ATOMS: atom_id res chain seq x y z
N MET A 1 20.56 -14.84 9.89
CA MET A 1 19.85 -13.57 9.74
C MET A 1 18.35 -13.85 9.68
N THR A 2 17.59 -13.20 10.52
CA THR A 2 16.15 -13.41 10.58
C THR A 2 15.47 -12.56 9.50
N ALA A 3 14.59 -13.18 8.74
CA ALA A 3 13.75 -12.43 7.80
C ALA A 3 12.84 -11.49 8.59
N GLN A 4 12.52 -10.33 8.00
CA GLN A 4 11.56 -9.42 8.61
C GLN A 4 10.17 -10.05 8.55
N ARG A 5 9.51 -10.13 9.69
CA ARG A 5 8.20 -10.76 9.81
C ARG A 5 7.05 -9.79 9.56
N LYS A 6 7.34 -8.50 9.59
CA LYS A 6 6.34 -7.45 9.37
C LYS A 6 6.57 -6.79 8.03
N ALA A 7 5.47 -6.46 7.35
CA ALA A 7 5.53 -5.77 6.08
C ALA A 7 4.51 -4.62 6.03
N LEU A 8 4.85 -3.61 5.26
CA LEU A 8 3.95 -2.55 4.84
C LEU A 8 3.70 -2.75 3.34
N LEU A 9 2.45 -2.94 2.97
CA LEU A 9 2.06 -3.10 1.58
C LEU A 9 1.31 -1.84 1.13
N ILE A 10 1.89 -1.12 0.19
CA ILE A 10 1.30 0.09 -0.38
C ILE A 10 0.50 -0.32 -1.61
N VAL A 11 -0.80 -0.09 -1.58
CA VAL A 11 -1.71 -0.50 -2.65
C VAL A 11 -2.31 0.73 -3.31
N ASP A 12 -2.21 0.81 -4.63
CA ASP A 12 -2.91 1.82 -5.43
C ASP A 12 -3.89 1.15 -6.39
N HIS A 13 -4.58 1.95 -7.19
CA HIS A 13 -5.52 1.43 -8.20
C HIS A 13 -4.83 0.58 -9.26
N GLY A 14 -3.65 0.99 -9.65
CA GLY A 14 -3.01 0.49 -10.85
C GLY A 14 -3.44 1.29 -12.08
N SER A 15 -2.62 1.26 -13.10
CA SER A 15 -2.82 2.02 -14.31
C SER A 15 -2.26 1.24 -15.51
N ARG A 16 -2.79 1.53 -16.69
CA ARG A 16 -2.19 1.05 -17.93
C ARG A 16 -0.96 1.88 -18.31
N ASN A 17 -0.77 3.02 -17.66
CA ASN A 17 0.37 3.90 -17.88
C ASN A 17 1.53 3.43 -17.01
N ALA A 18 2.61 3.00 -17.64
CA ALA A 18 3.79 2.47 -16.95
C ALA A 18 4.44 3.51 -16.03
N GLU A 19 4.40 4.79 -16.40
CA GLU A 19 4.98 5.85 -15.58
C GLU A 19 4.21 6.04 -14.27
N ALA A 20 2.88 5.91 -14.31
CA ALA A 20 2.06 6.01 -13.10
C ALA A 20 2.36 4.85 -12.15
N ASN A 21 2.51 3.64 -12.68
CA ASN A 21 2.85 2.48 -11.86
C ASN A 21 4.27 2.59 -11.28
N ALA A 22 5.21 3.11 -12.07
CA ALA A 22 6.58 3.33 -11.62
C ALA A 22 6.65 4.38 -10.50
N ALA A 23 5.78 5.38 -10.53
CA ALA A 23 5.72 6.39 -9.46
C ALA A 23 5.33 5.76 -8.12
N THR A 24 4.42 4.79 -8.13
CA THR A 24 4.05 4.06 -6.91
C THR A 24 5.21 3.23 -6.39
N ALA A 25 5.92 2.56 -7.28
CA ALA A 25 7.11 1.78 -6.90
C ALA A 25 8.19 2.69 -6.29
N ALA A 26 8.41 3.87 -6.88
CA ALA A 26 9.38 4.83 -6.37
C ALA A 26 8.95 5.38 -5.00
N PHE A 27 7.66 5.64 -4.82
CA PHE A 27 7.14 6.08 -3.54
C PHE A 27 7.37 5.01 -2.45
N ALA A 28 7.07 3.75 -2.76
CA ALA A 28 7.30 2.64 -1.84
C ALA A 28 8.80 2.53 -1.47
N ALA A 29 9.69 2.73 -2.44
CA ALA A 29 11.13 2.70 -2.18
C ALA A 29 11.56 3.83 -1.23
N ARG A 30 10.97 5.02 -1.37
CA ARG A 30 11.25 6.14 -0.47
C ARG A 30 10.77 5.84 0.96
N VAL A 31 9.59 5.26 1.10
CA VAL A 31 9.08 4.84 2.40
C VAL A 31 10.00 3.79 3.01
N ALA A 32 10.44 2.83 2.20
CA ALA A 32 11.35 1.78 2.65
C ALA A 32 12.67 2.34 3.19
N SER A 33 13.18 3.43 2.59
CA SER A 33 14.43 4.04 3.05
C SER A 33 14.27 4.74 4.41
N GLU A 34 13.05 5.13 4.77
CA GLU A 34 12.76 5.79 6.04
C GLU A 34 12.31 4.80 7.12
N ARG A 35 11.91 3.59 6.73
CA ARG A 35 11.37 2.62 7.67
C ARG A 35 12.07 1.28 7.48
N THR A 36 13.01 0.99 8.37
CA THR A 36 13.88 -0.19 8.25
C THR A 36 13.47 -1.36 9.15
N ASP A 37 12.46 -1.17 10.00
CA ASP A 37 11.97 -2.20 10.93
C ASP A 37 11.02 -3.20 10.28
N ARG A 38 10.66 -2.98 9.03
CA ARG A 38 9.76 -3.86 8.29
C ARG A 38 10.05 -3.80 6.80
N ARG A 39 9.58 -4.80 6.09
CA ARG A 39 9.69 -4.85 4.65
C ARG A 39 8.61 -3.95 4.05
N VAL A 40 8.97 -3.09 3.10
CA VAL A 40 8.03 -2.20 2.42
C VAL A 40 7.99 -2.57 0.95
N THR A 41 6.81 -2.79 0.42
CA THR A 41 6.62 -3.10 -0.99
C THR A 41 5.30 -2.50 -1.47
N HIS A 42 5.01 -2.66 -2.77
CA HIS A 42 3.81 -2.11 -3.38
C HIS A 42 3.09 -3.16 -4.21
N ALA A 43 1.81 -2.92 -4.45
CA ALA A 43 1.01 -3.71 -5.37
C ALA A 43 -0.07 -2.84 -5.97
N HIS A 44 -0.61 -3.27 -7.10
CA HIS A 44 -1.70 -2.59 -7.78
C HIS A 44 -2.97 -3.41 -7.61
N MET A 45 -4.09 -2.72 -7.38
CA MET A 45 -5.38 -3.39 -7.23
C MET A 45 -5.81 -4.07 -8.52
N GLU A 46 -5.54 -3.42 -9.66
CA GLU A 46 -5.87 -3.95 -10.97
C GLU A 46 -4.96 -3.35 -12.05
N LEU A 47 -5.09 -3.81 -13.28
CA LEU A 47 -4.49 -3.27 -14.50
C LEU A 47 -2.98 -3.44 -14.66
N SER A 48 -2.24 -3.78 -13.62
CA SER A 48 -0.80 -3.92 -13.71
C SER A 48 -0.27 -4.87 -12.65
N GLN A 49 0.89 -5.43 -12.90
CA GLN A 49 1.63 -6.22 -11.93
C GLN A 49 2.64 -5.34 -11.19
N PRO A 50 2.99 -5.68 -9.95
CA PRO A 50 2.50 -6.83 -9.19
C PRO A 50 1.09 -6.60 -8.64
N ASP A 51 0.28 -7.65 -8.63
CA ASP A 51 -1.06 -7.57 -8.06
C ASP A 51 -1.04 -7.85 -6.55
N VAL A 52 -2.16 -7.54 -5.88
CA VAL A 52 -2.25 -7.65 -4.42
C VAL A 52 -2.12 -9.11 -3.95
N ALA A 53 -2.89 -10.00 -4.57
CA ALA A 53 -2.93 -11.40 -4.12
C ALA A 53 -1.56 -12.07 -4.23
N THR A 54 -0.89 -11.92 -5.39
CA THR A 54 0.42 -12.50 -5.61
C THR A 54 1.46 -11.91 -4.68
N THR A 55 1.40 -10.60 -4.43
CA THR A 55 2.35 -9.93 -3.56
C THR A 55 2.21 -10.43 -2.12
N ILE A 56 0.98 -10.57 -1.62
CA ILE A 56 0.76 -11.12 -0.29
C ILE A 56 1.29 -12.54 -0.19
N ASP A 57 1.03 -13.37 -1.20
CA ASP A 57 1.51 -14.76 -1.21
C ASP A 57 3.04 -14.81 -1.17
N LEU A 58 3.73 -13.93 -1.92
CA LEU A 58 5.18 -13.87 -1.91
C LEU A 58 5.73 -13.41 -0.55
N LEU A 59 5.08 -12.43 0.08
CA LEU A 59 5.48 -11.97 1.40
C LEU A 59 5.38 -13.09 2.43
N VAL A 60 4.28 -13.85 2.41
CA VAL A 60 4.09 -14.97 3.31
C VAL A 60 5.13 -16.06 3.05
N ALA A 61 5.42 -16.36 1.78
CA ALA A 61 6.45 -17.33 1.42
C ALA A 61 7.82 -16.92 1.96
N ASP A 62 8.08 -15.62 2.08
CA ASP A 62 9.34 -15.09 2.61
C ASP A 62 9.36 -14.98 4.14
N GLY A 63 8.32 -15.44 4.83
CA GLY A 63 8.27 -15.48 6.28
C GLY A 63 7.54 -14.32 6.95
N VAL A 64 6.88 -13.46 6.18
CA VAL A 64 6.07 -12.37 6.75
C VAL A 64 4.79 -12.96 7.35
N ASP A 65 4.48 -12.58 8.57
CA ASP A 65 3.26 -13.01 9.26
C ASP A 65 2.35 -11.86 9.69
N GLU A 66 2.76 -10.62 9.43
CA GLU A 66 1.95 -9.44 9.74
C GLU A 66 2.13 -8.42 8.62
N ILE A 67 1.01 -8.04 8.00
CA ILE A 67 1.01 -7.06 6.91
C ILE A 67 0.09 -5.91 7.29
N HIS A 68 0.61 -4.70 7.21
CA HIS A 68 -0.22 -3.49 7.25
C HIS A 68 -0.41 -3.00 5.84
N VAL A 69 -1.67 -2.83 5.44
CA VAL A 69 -2.02 -2.38 4.10
C VAL A 69 -2.30 -0.88 4.13
N HIS A 70 -1.53 -0.14 3.37
CA HIS A 70 -1.74 1.29 3.16
C HIS A 70 -2.48 1.49 1.84
N LEU A 71 -3.64 2.13 1.90
CA LEU A 71 -4.44 2.42 0.71
C LEU A 71 -4.04 3.79 0.15
N HIS A 72 -3.35 3.75 -0.97
CA HIS A 72 -2.84 4.96 -1.63
C HIS A 72 -3.88 5.50 -2.60
N PHE A 73 -5.01 5.95 -2.04
CA PHE A 73 -6.18 6.46 -2.76
C PHE A 73 -6.61 7.77 -2.11
N LEU A 74 -7.16 8.69 -2.90
CA LEU A 74 -7.68 9.94 -2.35
C LEU A 74 -9.07 9.78 -1.75
N GLY A 75 -9.86 8.85 -2.27
CA GLY A 75 -11.20 8.62 -1.75
C GLY A 75 -11.64 7.18 -1.82
N ARG A 76 -12.82 6.90 -1.27
CA ARG A 76 -13.42 5.57 -1.28
C ARG A 76 -14.39 5.45 -2.44
N GLY A 77 -13.91 4.97 -3.59
CA GLY A 77 -14.76 4.57 -4.67
C GLY A 77 -15.32 3.16 -4.44
N TYR A 78 -16.15 2.70 -5.36
CA TYR A 78 -16.73 1.36 -5.32
C TYR A 78 -15.67 0.28 -5.14
N HIS A 79 -14.58 0.36 -5.91
CA HIS A 79 -13.52 -0.65 -5.85
C HIS A 79 -12.86 -0.73 -4.47
N VAL A 80 -12.64 0.40 -3.81
CA VAL A 80 -12.05 0.40 -2.47
C VAL A 80 -13.01 -0.24 -1.47
N ARG A 81 -14.31 0.06 -1.57
CA ARG A 81 -15.31 -0.46 -0.64
C ARG A 81 -15.56 -1.95 -0.79
N GLU A 82 -15.49 -2.46 -2.03
CA GLU A 82 -15.84 -3.85 -2.32
C GLU A 82 -14.62 -4.70 -2.60
N THR A 83 -13.73 -4.23 -3.47
CA THR A 83 -12.61 -5.02 -3.95
C THR A 83 -11.56 -5.25 -2.86
N ILE A 84 -11.22 -4.23 -2.09
CA ILE A 84 -10.19 -4.36 -1.05
C ILE A 84 -10.61 -5.36 0.05
N PRO A 85 -11.84 -5.26 0.62
CA PRO A 85 -12.27 -6.28 1.57
C PRO A 85 -12.25 -7.70 1.01
N GLU A 86 -12.69 -7.88 -0.25
CA GLU A 86 -12.66 -9.20 -0.89
C GLU A 86 -11.23 -9.74 -1.02
N LEU A 87 -10.29 -8.90 -1.44
CA LEU A 87 -8.89 -9.30 -1.57
C LEU A 87 -8.28 -9.69 -0.22
N MET A 88 -8.62 -8.94 0.83
CA MET A 88 -8.09 -9.21 2.17
C MET A 88 -8.72 -10.47 2.77
N ASP A 89 -10.01 -10.68 2.58
CA ASP A 89 -10.68 -11.88 3.05
C ASP A 89 -10.13 -13.12 2.33
N ALA A 90 -9.91 -13.03 1.03
CA ALA A 90 -9.30 -14.14 0.27
C ALA A 90 -7.88 -14.42 0.76
N ALA A 91 -7.11 -13.39 1.09
CA ALA A 91 -5.76 -13.57 1.63
C ALA A 91 -5.78 -14.25 3.00
N ARG A 92 -6.74 -13.87 3.87
CA ARG A 92 -6.89 -14.50 5.18
C ARG A 92 -7.30 -15.97 5.05
N ASP A 93 -8.13 -16.28 4.06
CA ASP A 93 -8.53 -17.66 3.79
C ASP A 93 -7.35 -18.51 3.34
N ARG A 94 -6.48 -17.96 2.48
CA ARG A 94 -5.28 -18.67 2.01
C ARG A 94 -4.23 -18.80 3.10
N HIS A 95 -4.16 -17.82 4.00
CA HIS A 95 -3.12 -17.72 5.04
C HIS A 95 -3.76 -17.46 6.40
N PRO A 96 -4.34 -18.50 7.03
CA PRO A 96 -5.14 -18.31 8.26
C PRO A 96 -4.39 -17.69 9.45
N THR A 97 -3.06 -17.81 9.48
CA THR A 97 -2.27 -17.25 10.58
C THR A 97 -1.73 -15.85 10.28
N LEU A 98 -1.95 -15.35 9.06
CA LEU A 98 -1.49 -14.03 8.66
C LEU A 98 -2.35 -12.95 9.32
N GLN A 99 -1.71 -11.97 9.94
CA GLN A 99 -2.39 -10.82 10.51
C GLN A 99 -2.36 -9.69 9.49
N ILE A 100 -3.52 -9.16 9.15
CA ILE A 100 -3.67 -8.06 8.19
C ILE A 100 -4.40 -6.91 8.88
N THR A 101 -3.79 -5.73 8.86
CA THR A 101 -4.44 -4.49 9.26
C THR A 101 -4.49 -3.57 8.04
N ILE A 102 -5.50 -2.70 7.99
CA ILE A 102 -5.72 -1.81 6.84
C ILE A 102 -6.00 -0.42 7.39
N SER A 103 -5.27 0.58 6.88
CA SER A 103 -5.57 1.98 7.20
C SER A 103 -6.60 2.53 6.22
N ASP A 104 -7.22 3.64 6.58
CA ASP A 104 -8.12 4.36 5.67
C ASP A 104 -7.31 4.90 4.48
N PRO A 105 -7.98 5.20 3.34
CA PRO A 105 -7.28 5.84 2.22
C PRO A 105 -6.52 7.08 2.67
N ILE A 106 -5.35 7.31 2.07
CA ILE A 106 -4.51 8.45 2.43
C ILE A 106 -5.25 9.78 2.31
N GLY A 107 -6.20 9.87 1.37
CA GLY A 107 -7.01 11.07 1.18
C GLY A 107 -7.87 11.43 2.39
N GLU A 108 -8.13 10.47 3.28
CA GLU A 108 -8.92 10.70 4.50
C GLU A 108 -8.03 11.01 5.71
N HIS A 109 -6.72 11.00 5.53
CA HIS A 109 -5.80 11.28 6.64
C HIS A 109 -5.82 12.76 6.98
N PRO A 110 -5.97 13.13 8.27
CA PRO A 110 -6.03 14.54 8.66
C PRO A 110 -4.76 15.32 8.32
N GLY A 111 -3.61 14.66 8.26
CA GLY A 111 -2.35 15.31 7.88
C GLY A 111 -2.28 15.77 6.44
N LEU A 112 -3.19 15.27 5.57
CA LEU A 112 -3.17 15.67 4.16
C LEU A 112 -3.47 17.15 3.98
N VAL A 113 -4.32 17.73 4.83
CA VAL A 113 -4.61 19.16 4.79
C VAL A 113 -3.32 19.97 4.97
N ASP A 114 -2.51 19.60 5.94
CA ASP A 114 -1.25 20.29 6.20
C ASP A 114 -0.29 20.18 5.01
N LEU A 115 -0.25 19.00 4.38
CA LEU A 115 0.60 18.80 3.20
C LEU A 115 0.16 19.70 2.04
N VAL A 116 -1.14 19.85 1.84
CA VAL A 116 -1.68 20.73 0.80
C VAL A 116 -1.31 22.18 1.11
N LEU A 117 -1.46 22.61 2.36
CA LEU A 117 -1.11 23.98 2.77
C LEU A 117 0.38 24.26 2.60
N GLU A 118 1.23 23.28 2.91
CA GLU A 118 2.68 23.40 2.72
C GLU A 118 3.07 23.56 1.25
N SER A 119 2.25 23.08 0.33
CA SER A 119 2.52 23.18 -1.11
C SER A 119 2.21 24.57 -1.69
N LEU A 120 1.54 25.44 -0.93
CA LEU A 120 1.19 26.77 -1.39
C LEU A 120 2.43 27.65 -1.47
N PRO A 121 2.46 28.60 -2.44
CA PRO A 121 3.53 29.59 -2.48
C PRO A 121 3.54 30.43 -1.20
N ARG A 122 4.72 30.90 -0.83
CA ARG A 122 4.84 31.84 0.29
C ARG A 122 4.19 33.17 -0.09
N ALA A 123 3.73 33.91 0.92
CA ALA A 123 3.05 35.18 0.68
C ALA A 123 3.90 36.19 -0.11
N SER A 124 5.22 36.08 -0.04
CA SER A 124 6.17 36.96 -0.76
C SER A 124 6.53 36.43 -2.15
N ASP A 125 6.06 35.27 -2.54
CA ASP A 125 6.40 34.64 -3.82
C ASP A 125 5.50 35.10 -4.96
#